data_35bfb9a5b8d59dbc4790579709636c36
#
_entry.id   35bfb9a5b8d59dbc4790579709636c36
#
_cell.length_a   1.000
_cell.length_b   1.000
_cell.length_c   1.000
_cell.angle_alpha   90.00
_cell.angle_beta   90.00
_cell.angle_gamma   90.00
#
_symmetry.space_group_name_H-M   'P 1'
#
loop_
_entity.id
_entity.type
_entity.pdbx_description
1 polymer ?
#
loop_
_entity_poly.entity_id
_entity_poly.type
_entity_poly.pdbx_seq_one_letter_code
_entity_poly.pdbx_strand_id
1 'polypeptide(L)'
;YKPKVEKLVTVQRTLVNNIFLEAKRLLKEGNTEKAGFKLLQAHKGLPKYKPLIKLLSEEGNKSLMLKTENHYMQEQSKNMHLVTDELFFIIEEKMNSVELTEKGIDLITGSSDDPAFFILPDIGSEVAEIEKSEMPEKKKLETKDKMLQDYAVKSERIHTVNQLLKAYAMFEKEVEYVVMENKVKIVDEQTGRIMEGRRYSDGLHQAIEAKENVKVEAATQTWATITLQNYFRMYHKLAGMTGTAETEAGELWDIYKLDVMVIPTNEELMIARHTVAVVGKA
;
A
#
# COMPACT_ATOMS: atom_id res chain seq x y z
N TYR A 1 -4.69 -0.23 -20.16
CA TYR A 1 -3.50 0.24 -19.41
C TYR A 1 -2.59 -0.92 -18.97
N LYS A 2 -3.13 -2.13 -18.75
CA LYS A 2 -2.39 -3.29 -18.29
C LYS A 2 -1.07 -3.55 -19.04
N PRO A 3 -1.01 -3.65 -20.39
CA PRO A 3 0.25 -3.91 -21.11
C PRO A 3 1.31 -2.82 -20.88
N LYS A 4 0.89 -1.55 -20.71
CA LYS A 4 1.80 -0.44 -20.44
C LYS A 4 2.41 -0.56 -19.03
N VAL A 5 1.60 -0.91 -18.04
CA VAL A 5 2.07 -1.14 -16.66
C VAL A 5 2.96 -2.38 -16.57
N GLU A 6 2.63 -3.47 -17.25
CA GLU A 6 3.48 -4.67 -17.33
C GLU A 6 4.86 -4.36 -17.91
N LYS A 7 4.91 -3.58 -18.98
CA LYS A 7 6.17 -3.11 -19.59
C LYS A 7 6.97 -2.27 -18.58
N LEU A 8 6.32 -1.32 -17.92
CA LEU A 8 6.95 -0.45 -16.91
C LEU A 8 7.56 -1.27 -15.78
N VAL A 9 6.82 -2.22 -15.22
CA VAL A 9 7.28 -3.08 -14.13
C VAL A 9 8.45 -3.97 -14.58
N THR A 10 8.41 -4.49 -15.82
CA THR A 10 9.48 -5.31 -16.37
C THR A 10 10.77 -4.50 -16.53
N VAL A 11 10.68 -3.29 -17.05
CA VAL A 11 11.84 -2.39 -17.22
C VAL A 11 12.42 -2.00 -15.84
N GLN A 12 11.55 -1.67 -14.88
CA GLN A 12 11.97 -1.37 -13.50
C GLN A 12 12.69 -2.56 -12.86
N ARG A 13 12.18 -3.77 -13.00
CA ARG A 13 12.83 -4.99 -12.45
C ARG A 13 14.22 -5.20 -13.04
N THR A 14 14.37 -4.99 -14.34
CA THR A 14 15.67 -5.09 -15.01
C THR A 14 16.64 -4.03 -14.50
N LEU A 15 16.18 -2.79 -14.37
CA LEU A 15 16.98 -1.69 -13.83
C LEU A 15 17.42 -1.98 -12.39
N VAL A 16 16.49 -2.36 -11.52
CA VAL A 16 16.80 -2.66 -10.10
C VAL A 16 17.75 -3.85 -9.98
N ASN A 17 17.63 -4.86 -10.83
CA ASN A 17 18.61 -5.96 -10.85
C ASN A 17 20.01 -5.47 -11.19
N ASN A 18 20.17 -4.58 -12.18
CA ASN A 18 21.46 -4.00 -12.52
C ASN A 18 22.04 -3.15 -11.39
N ILE A 19 21.20 -2.30 -10.76
CA ILE A 19 21.58 -1.50 -9.59
C ILE A 19 22.02 -2.40 -8.43
N PHE A 20 21.32 -3.50 -8.18
CA PHE A 20 21.65 -4.48 -7.15
C PHE A 20 23.01 -5.15 -7.43
N LEU A 21 23.29 -5.55 -8.67
CA LEU A 21 24.57 -6.13 -9.05
C LEU A 21 25.73 -5.14 -8.87
N GLU A 22 25.50 -3.88 -9.20
CA GLU A 22 26.46 -2.80 -8.96
C GLU A 22 26.69 -2.58 -7.46
N ALA A 23 25.62 -2.53 -6.65
CA ALA A 23 25.74 -2.42 -5.19
C ALA A 23 26.60 -3.55 -4.61
N LYS A 24 26.36 -4.79 -5.05
CA LYS A 24 27.11 -5.97 -4.61
C LYS A 24 28.59 -5.90 -5.01
N ARG A 25 28.89 -5.35 -6.19
CA ARG A 25 30.28 -5.13 -6.62
C ARG A 25 30.97 -4.09 -5.74
N LEU A 26 30.31 -2.95 -5.51
CA LEU A 26 30.85 -1.85 -4.71
C LEU A 26 31.10 -2.26 -3.24
N LEU A 27 30.24 -3.11 -2.67
CA LEU A 27 30.46 -3.68 -1.34
C LEU A 27 31.74 -4.53 -1.28
N LYS A 28 32.01 -5.34 -2.32
CA LYS A 28 33.23 -6.15 -2.41
C LYS A 28 34.51 -5.30 -2.58
N GLU A 29 34.38 -4.17 -3.28
CA GLU A 29 35.46 -3.21 -3.48
C GLU A 29 35.69 -2.31 -2.25
N GLY A 30 34.85 -2.43 -1.20
CA GLY A 30 34.96 -1.61 0.02
C GLY A 30 34.47 -0.16 -0.15
N ASN A 31 33.82 0.17 -1.27
CA ASN A 31 33.25 1.50 -1.51
C ASN A 31 31.86 1.62 -0.86
N THR A 32 31.84 1.82 0.45
CA THR A 32 30.62 1.81 1.26
C THR A 32 29.65 2.95 0.93
N GLU A 33 30.14 4.14 0.58
CA GLU A 33 29.29 5.30 0.27
C GLU A 33 28.46 5.04 -1.00
N LYS A 34 29.11 4.68 -2.10
CA LYS A 34 28.42 4.37 -3.35
C LYS A 34 27.57 3.10 -3.23
N ALA A 35 28.01 2.11 -2.46
CA ALA A 35 27.24 0.91 -2.20
C ALA A 35 25.95 1.23 -1.44
N GLY A 36 26.00 2.07 -0.39
CA GLY A 36 24.84 2.52 0.35
C GLY A 36 23.82 3.25 -0.52
N PHE A 37 24.30 4.11 -1.43
CA PHE A 37 23.46 4.79 -2.42
C PHE A 37 22.72 3.79 -3.33
N LYS A 38 23.44 2.83 -3.91
CA LYS A 38 22.86 1.82 -4.80
C LYS A 38 21.93 0.85 -4.07
N LEU A 39 22.21 0.51 -2.81
CA LEU A 39 21.30 -0.27 -1.97
C LEU A 39 19.99 0.48 -1.72
N LEU A 40 20.07 1.76 -1.38
CA LEU A 40 18.91 2.61 -1.16
C LEU A 40 18.08 2.76 -2.45
N GLN A 41 18.74 3.00 -3.58
CA GLN A 41 18.10 3.12 -4.88
C GLN A 41 17.36 1.83 -5.26
N ALA A 42 17.99 0.66 -5.09
CA ALA A 42 17.34 -0.63 -5.33
C ALA A 42 16.14 -0.86 -4.39
N HIS A 43 16.26 -0.47 -3.12
CA HIS A 43 15.21 -0.59 -2.12
C HIS A 43 14.00 0.32 -2.43
N LYS A 44 14.23 1.56 -2.83
CA LYS A 44 13.15 2.47 -3.26
C LYS A 44 12.46 1.99 -4.53
N GLY A 45 13.18 1.30 -5.41
CA GLY A 45 12.62 0.76 -6.66
C GLY A 45 11.82 -0.54 -6.48
N LEU A 46 12.31 -1.49 -5.69
CA LEU A 46 11.67 -2.79 -5.42
C LEU A 46 12.09 -3.32 -4.04
N PRO A 47 11.46 -2.91 -2.96
CA PRO A 47 11.83 -3.31 -1.59
C PRO A 47 11.66 -4.81 -1.34
N LYS A 48 10.66 -5.46 -1.96
CA LYS A 48 10.40 -6.91 -1.86
C LYS A 48 11.27 -7.76 -2.80
N TYR A 49 12.32 -7.20 -3.44
CA TYR A 49 13.22 -7.96 -4.29
C TYR A 49 14.04 -8.96 -3.47
N LYS A 50 13.74 -10.25 -3.60
CA LYS A 50 14.32 -11.32 -2.77
C LYS A 50 15.85 -11.31 -2.66
N PRO A 51 16.63 -11.12 -3.77
CA PRO A 51 18.09 -11.01 -3.66
C PRO A 51 18.56 -9.81 -2.83
N LEU A 52 17.85 -8.68 -2.91
CA LEU A 52 18.15 -7.48 -2.11
C LEU A 52 17.88 -7.72 -0.64
N ILE A 53 16.73 -8.32 -0.30
CA ILE A 53 16.36 -8.67 1.08
C ILE A 53 17.43 -9.57 1.69
N LYS A 54 17.90 -10.58 0.94
CA LYS A 54 18.98 -11.47 1.39
C LYS A 54 20.27 -10.71 1.64
N LEU A 55 20.66 -9.80 0.74
CA LEU A 55 21.87 -8.98 0.90
C LEU A 55 21.74 -8.01 2.09
N LEU A 56 20.57 -7.43 2.31
CA LEU A 56 20.30 -6.55 3.46
C LEU A 56 20.27 -7.28 4.79
N SER A 57 20.02 -8.60 4.81
CA SER A 57 20.08 -9.41 6.03
C SER A 57 21.50 -9.74 6.45
N GLU A 58 22.51 -9.55 5.60
CA GLU A 58 23.92 -9.66 5.95
C GLU A 58 24.31 -8.50 6.86
N GLU A 59 25.22 -8.78 7.81
CA GLU A 59 25.64 -7.82 8.85
C GLU A 59 26.18 -6.50 8.25
N GLY A 60 25.66 -5.38 8.75
CA GLY A 60 26.08 -4.04 8.36
C GLY A 60 25.37 -3.45 7.14
N ASN A 61 24.90 -4.25 6.18
CA ASN A 61 24.33 -3.75 4.93
C ASN A 61 23.03 -2.94 5.13
N LYS A 62 22.13 -3.43 5.98
CA LYS A 62 20.91 -2.70 6.34
C LYS A 62 21.20 -1.39 7.06
N SER A 63 22.16 -1.40 7.99
CA SER A 63 22.60 -0.19 8.70
C SER A 63 23.22 0.83 7.75
N LEU A 64 24.01 0.39 6.79
CA LEU A 64 24.60 1.24 5.75
C LEU A 64 23.49 1.90 4.90
N MET A 65 22.52 1.13 4.42
CA MET A 65 21.38 1.66 3.65
C MET A 65 20.59 2.70 4.44
N LEU A 66 20.27 2.42 5.72
CA LEU A 66 19.51 3.34 6.57
C LEU A 66 20.30 4.63 6.88
N LYS A 67 21.62 4.54 7.09
CA LYS A 67 22.48 5.73 7.24
C LYS A 67 22.46 6.59 5.97
N THR A 68 22.51 5.95 4.81
CA THR A 68 22.42 6.64 3.52
C THR A 68 21.05 7.29 3.35
N GLU A 69 19.95 6.59 3.68
CA GLU A 69 18.59 7.14 3.62
C GLU A 69 18.48 8.39 4.52
N ASN A 70 18.96 8.31 5.76
CA ASN A 70 18.94 9.45 6.68
C ASN A 70 19.73 10.64 6.15
N HIS A 71 20.87 10.40 5.47
CA HIS A 71 21.66 11.45 4.85
C HIS A 71 20.86 12.18 3.75
N TYR A 72 20.20 11.44 2.86
CA TYR A 72 19.39 12.02 1.77
C TYR A 72 18.04 12.58 2.22
N MET A 73 17.55 12.18 3.40
CA MET A 73 16.33 12.74 4.03
C MET A 73 16.58 14.06 4.78
N GLN A 74 17.82 14.44 5.03
CA GLN A 74 18.15 15.74 5.61
C GLN A 74 17.64 16.88 4.72
N GLU A 75 17.48 18.06 5.30
CA GLU A 75 17.01 19.26 4.61
C GLU A 75 15.62 19.05 3.91
N GLN A 76 14.68 18.41 4.61
CA GLN A 76 13.31 18.14 4.08
C GLN A 76 13.31 17.26 2.82
N SER A 77 14.20 16.28 2.76
CA SER A 77 14.34 15.34 1.64
C SER A 77 14.71 15.97 0.29
N LYS A 78 15.27 17.17 0.30
CA LYS A 78 15.61 17.94 -0.89
C LYS A 78 16.51 17.18 -1.88
N ASN A 79 17.35 16.27 -1.37
CA ASN A 79 18.30 15.51 -2.18
C ASN A 79 17.80 14.08 -2.51
N MET A 80 16.62 13.67 -2.08
CA MET A 80 16.11 12.32 -2.33
C MET A 80 15.89 12.06 -3.83
N HIS A 81 15.58 13.09 -4.61
CA HIS A 81 15.42 12.98 -6.07
C HIS A 81 16.65 12.37 -6.74
N LEU A 82 17.87 12.66 -6.26
CA LEU A 82 19.11 12.07 -6.80
C LEU A 82 19.11 10.53 -6.72
N VAL A 83 18.47 9.96 -5.70
CA VAL A 83 18.34 8.51 -5.54
C VAL A 83 17.28 7.95 -6.48
N THR A 84 16.23 8.69 -6.76
CA THR A 84 15.00 8.20 -7.40
C THR A 84 14.89 8.54 -8.89
N ASP A 85 15.64 9.53 -9.40
CA ASP A 85 15.55 10.00 -10.80
C ASP A 85 15.85 8.91 -11.86
N GLU A 86 16.64 7.91 -11.52
CA GLU A 86 16.90 6.80 -12.45
C GLU A 86 15.77 5.78 -12.49
N LEU A 87 14.93 5.72 -11.46
CA LEU A 87 13.81 4.78 -11.34
C LEU A 87 12.62 5.22 -12.20
N PHE A 88 11.80 4.28 -12.60
CA PHE A 88 10.54 4.56 -13.32
C PHE A 88 9.36 4.76 -12.37
N PHE A 89 9.42 4.16 -11.19
CA PHE A 89 8.50 4.39 -10.08
C PHE A 89 9.19 4.11 -8.75
N ILE A 90 8.61 4.65 -7.69
CA ILE A 90 9.10 4.55 -6.32
C ILE A 90 8.05 3.86 -5.49
N ILE A 91 8.48 2.92 -4.63
CA ILE A 91 7.61 2.25 -3.68
C ILE A 91 7.91 2.79 -2.29
N GLU A 92 6.87 3.31 -1.63
CA GLU A 92 6.92 3.74 -0.23
C GLU A 92 6.11 2.77 0.62
N GLU A 93 6.79 1.77 1.20
CA GLU A 93 6.13 0.69 1.95
C GLU A 93 5.35 1.22 3.17
N LYS A 94 5.88 2.22 3.88
CA LYS A 94 5.22 2.80 5.07
C LYS A 94 3.88 3.45 4.75
N MET A 95 3.78 4.07 3.57
CA MET A 95 2.55 4.73 3.10
C MET A 95 1.69 3.81 2.23
N ASN A 96 2.17 2.59 1.97
CA ASN A 96 1.52 1.64 1.06
C ASN A 96 1.17 2.30 -0.29
N SER A 97 2.10 3.11 -0.82
CA SER A 97 1.94 3.87 -2.05
C SER A 97 3.01 3.53 -3.08
N VAL A 98 2.67 3.73 -4.33
CA VAL A 98 3.57 3.66 -5.48
C VAL A 98 3.41 4.94 -6.27
N GLU A 99 4.51 5.61 -6.56
CA GLU A 99 4.53 6.89 -7.26
C GLU A 99 5.34 6.77 -8.55
N LEU A 100 4.77 7.25 -9.66
CA LEU A 100 5.49 7.34 -10.92
C LEU A 100 6.49 8.49 -10.88
N THR A 101 7.70 8.25 -11.37
CA THR A 101 8.66 9.31 -11.67
C THR A 101 8.37 9.92 -13.04
N GLU A 102 9.00 11.06 -13.36
CA GLU A 102 8.92 11.65 -14.69
C GLU A 102 9.29 10.63 -15.78
N LYS A 103 10.36 9.86 -15.57
CA LYS A 103 10.81 8.80 -16.47
C LYS A 103 9.78 7.68 -16.66
N GLY A 104 9.03 7.35 -15.60
CA GLY A 104 7.92 6.39 -15.67
C GLY A 104 6.73 6.94 -16.44
N ILE A 105 6.41 8.20 -16.23
CA ILE A 105 5.38 8.93 -16.96
C ILE A 105 5.72 8.96 -18.46
N ASP A 106 6.94 9.33 -18.81
CA ASP A 106 7.42 9.37 -20.20
C ASP A 106 7.32 8.00 -20.88
N LEU A 107 7.68 6.93 -20.19
CA LEU A 107 7.61 5.57 -20.73
C LEU A 107 6.16 5.14 -21.03
N ILE A 108 5.22 5.50 -20.17
CA ILE A 108 3.80 5.19 -20.37
C ILE A 108 3.18 6.09 -21.44
N THR A 109 3.54 7.37 -21.46
CA THR A 109 3.01 8.40 -22.36
C THR A 109 3.61 8.30 -23.74
N GLY A 110 4.90 8.02 -23.88
CA GLY A 110 5.62 7.97 -25.16
C GLY A 110 5.10 6.94 -26.18
N SER A 111 4.21 6.03 -25.75
CA SER A 111 3.46 5.11 -26.62
C SER A 111 1.98 5.50 -26.78
N SER A 112 1.60 6.71 -26.38
CA SER A 112 0.22 7.23 -26.41
C SER A 112 0.11 8.40 -27.38
N ASP A 113 -1.00 8.50 -28.10
CA ASP A 113 -1.30 9.65 -28.95
C ASP A 113 -1.69 10.91 -28.16
N ASP A 114 -1.77 10.81 -26.82
CA ASP A 114 -2.13 11.89 -25.91
C ASP A 114 -0.94 12.29 -25.02
N PRO A 115 -0.17 13.35 -25.39
CA PRO A 115 0.95 13.83 -24.58
C PRO A 115 0.54 14.34 -23.19
N ALA A 116 -0.72 14.74 -23.02
CA ALA A 116 -1.28 15.22 -21.75
C ALA A 116 -1.95 14.11 -20.91
N PHE A 117 -1.63 12.84 -21.19
CA PHE A 117 -2.25 11.67 -20.55
C PHE A 117 -2.23 11.72 -19.03
N PHE A 118 -1.12 12.19 -18.43
CA PHE A 118 -0.92 12.32 -16.97
C PHE A 118 -1.02 13.77 -16.47
N ILE A 119 -1.36 14.73 -17.35
CA ILE A 119 -1.49 16.13 -16.98
C ILE A 119 -2.95 16.39 -16.61
N LEU A 120 -3.19 16.63 -15.32
CA LEU A 120 -4.49 17.11 -14.85
C LEU A 120 -4.63 18.60 -15.12
N PRO A 121 -5.79 19.06 -15.66
CA PRO A 121 -6.06 20.49 -15.75
C PRO A 121 -6.06 21.14 -14.37
N ASP A 122 -5.52 22.34 -14.27
CA ASP A 122 -5.64 23.13 -13.05
C ASP A 122 -7.03 23.79 -13.01
N ILE A 123 -7.96 23.07 -12.37
CA ILE A 123 -9.37 23.52 -12.26
C ILE A 123 -9.46 24.93 -11.67
N GLY A 124 -8.62 25.26 -10.68
CA GLY A 124 -8.68 26.56 -10.01
C GLY A 124 -8.37 27.71 -10.98
N SER A 125 -7.25 27.62 -11.67
CA SER A 125 -6.82 28.62 -12.64
C SER A 125 -7.74 28.69 -13.85
N GLU A 126 -8.13 27.55 -14.42
CA GLU A 126 -8.99 27.50 -15.61
C GLU A 126 -10.41 28.01 -15.32
N VAL A 127 -10.99 27.67 -14.15
CA VAL A 127 -12.30 28.23 -13.74
C VAL A 127 -12.21 29.73 -13.57
N ALA A 128 -11.16 30.25 -12.94
CA ALA A 128 -10.95 31.67 -12.76
C ALA A 128 -10.81 32.42 -14.11
N GLU A 129 -10.15 31.82 -15.10
CA GLU A 129 -10.05 32.37 -16.45
C GLU A 129 -11.40 32.38 -17.17
N ILE A 130 -12.17 31.28 -17.07
CA ILE A 130 -13.51 31.20 -17.65
C ILE A 130 -14.43 32.26 -17.02
N GLU A 131 -14.36 32.49 -15.70
CA GLU A 131 -15.17 33.50 -15.02
C GLU A 131 -14.83 34.93 -15.45
N LYS A 132 -13.54 35.22 -15.64
CA LYS A 132 -13.07 36.53 -16.13
C LYS A 132 -13.32 36.77 -17.60
N SER A 133 -13.62 35.75 -18.39
CA SER A 133 -13.87 35.89 -19.82
C SER A 133 -15.17 36.61 -20.09
N GLU A 134 -15.25 37.32 -21.22
CA GLU A 134 -16.45 38.03 -21.69
C GLU A 134 -17.49 37.10 -22.39
N MET A 135 -17.40 35.78 -22.16
CA MET A 135 -18.32 34.81 -22.77
C MET A 135 -19.72 34.90 -22.13
N PRO A 136 -20.77 34.61 -22.92
CA PRO A 136 -22.13 34.49 -22.38
C PRO A 136 -22.20 33.42 -21.27
N GLU A 137 -23.00 33.66 -20.25
CA GLU A 137 -23.17 32.77 -19.08
C GLU A 137 -23.39 31.28 -19.47
N LYS A 138 -24.22 31.04 -20.48
CA LYS A 138 -24.51 29.69 -20.98
C LYS A 138 -23.24 29.01 -21.54
N LYS A 139 -22.39 29.75 -22.26
CA LYS A 139 -21.12 29.19 -22.76
C LYS A 139 -20.10 28.96 -21.66
N LYS A 140 -20.06 29.83 -20.64
CA LYS A 140 -19.22 29.63 -19.44
C LYS A 140 -19.59 28.32 -18.74
N LEU A 141 -20.88 28.04 -18.56
CA LEU A 141 -21.35 26.82 -17.94
C LEU A 141 -20.98 25.59 -18.77
N GLU A 142 -21.24 25.61 -20.08
CA GLU A 142 -20.87 24.50 -20.98
C GLU A 142 -19.37 24.23 -21.01
N THR A 143 -18.54 25.28 -20.94
CA THR A 143 -17.08 25.14 -20.91
C THR A 143 -16.60 24.57 -19.58
N LYS A 144 -17.16 25.02 -18.44
CA LYS A 144 -16.88 24.44 -17.13
C LYS A 144 -17.26 22.96 -17.05
N ASP A 145 -18.44 22.59 -17.56
CA ASP A 145 -18.89 21.20 -17.58
C ASP A 145 -17.96 20.31 -18.41
N LYS A 146 -17.53 20.76 -19.58
CA LYS A 146 -16.56 20.02 -20.40
C LYS A 146 -15.21 19.84 -19.70
N MET A 147 -14.71 20.90 -19.06
CA MET A 147 -13.46 20.86 -18.31
C MET A 147 -13.55 19.88 -17.12
N LEU A 148 -14.66 19.92 -16.36
CA LEU A 148 -14.88 18.99 -15.27
C LEU A 148 -15.00 17.54 -15.73
N GLN A 149 -15.63 17.29 -16.89
CA GLN A 149 -15.69 15.97 -17.50
C GLN A 149 -14.30 15.50 -17.93
N ASP A 150 -13.49 16.35 -18.58
CA ASP A 150 -12.12 16.00 -18.98
C ASP A 150 -11.25 15.70 -17.75
N TYR A 151 -11.37 16.52 -16.71
CA TYR A 151 -10.70 16.28 -15.44
C TYR A 151 -11.09 14.93 -14.81
N ALA A 152 -12.40 14.63 -14.77
CA ALA A 152 -12.88 13.36 -14.20
C ALA A 152 -12.33 12.16 -14.96
N VAL A 153 -12.35 12.20 -16.31
CA VAL A 153 -11.81 11.13 -17.16
C VAL A 153 -10.29 10.95 -16.95
N LYS A 154 -9.53 12.05 -16.90
CA LYS A 154 -8.08 12.01 -16.68
C LYS A 154 -7.73 11.52 -15.28
N SER A 155 -8.45 12.00 -14.26
CA SER A 155 -8.27 11.59 -12.86
C SER A 155 -8.55 10.09 -12.69
N GLU A 156 -9.64 9.58 -13.25
CA GLU A 156 -9.96 8.14 -13.24
C GLU A 156 -8.89 7.30 -13.93
N ARG A 157 -8.36 7.80 -15.05
CA ARG A 157 -7.29 7.16 -15.81
C ARG A 157 -5.99 7.04 -14.99
N ILE A 158 -5.57 8.13 -14.36
CA ILE A 158 -4.39 8.17 -13.50
C ILE A 158 -4.58 7.22 -12.31
N HIS A 159 -5.75 7.28 -11.68
CA HIS A 159 -6.11 6.39 -10.57
C HIS A 159 -6.02 4.91 -10.99
N THR A 160 -6.60 4.55 -12.14
CA THR A 160 -6.55 3.18 -12.67
C THR A 160 -5.11 2.71 -12.91
N VAL A 161 -4.26 3.55 -13.49
CA VAL A 161 -2.84 3.21 -13.71
C VAL A 161 -2.12 3.01 -12.39
N ASN A 162 -2.35 3.88 -11.40
CA ASN A 162 -1.75 3.78 -10.09
C ASN A 162 -2.18 2.50 -9.36
N GLN A 163 -3.46 2.13 -9.42
CA GLN A 163 -3.94 0.88 -8.82
C GLN A 163 -3.37 -0.37 -9.51
N LEU A 164 -3.27 -0.35 -10.83
CA LEU A 164 -2.59 -1.42 -11.57
C LEU A 164 -1.12 -1.50 -11.19
N LEU A 165 -0.41 -0.38 -11.15
CA LEU A 165 0.99 -0.34 -10.77
C LEU A 165 1.19 -0.88 -9.35
N LYS A 166 0.33 -0.48 -8.42
CA LYS A 166 0.31 -1.00 -7.04
C LYS A 166 0.09 -2.52 -7.00
N ALA A 167 -0.88 -3.03 -7.77
CA ALA A 167 -1.16 -4.45 -7.86
C ALA A 167 0.04 -5.26 -8.37
N TYR A 168 0.80 -4.73 -9.35
CA TYR A 168 1.98 -5.40 -9.91
C TYR A 168 3.23 -5.27 -9.05
N ALA A 169 3.41 -4.14 -8.35
CA ALA A 169 4.63 -3.82 -7.62
C ALA A 169 4.62 -4.28 -6.16
N MET A 170 3.45 -4.32 -5.52
CA MET A 170 3.34 -4.54 -4.08
C MET A 170 2.56 -5.79 -3.67
N PHE A 171 1.77 -6.37 -4.56
CA PHE A 171 0.92 -7.52 -4.26
C PHE A 171 1.40 -8.77 -5.02
N GLU A 172 1.79 -9.80 -4.30
CA GLU A 172 2.25 -11.07 -4.85
C GLU A 172 1.20 -12.16 -4.64
N LYS A 173 1.01 -12.99 -5.67
CA LYS A 173 0.16 -14.17 -5.58
C LYS A 173 0.76 -15.17 -4.57
N GLU A 174 -0.09 -15.87 -3.83
CA GLU A 174 0.26 -16.81 -2.76
C GLU A 174 0.89 -16.15 -1.52
N VAL A 175 0.87 -14.82 -1.44
CA VAL A 175 1.30 -14.03 -0.28
C VAL A 175 0.16 -13.16 0.21
N GLU A 176 -0.17 -12.09 -0.50
CA GLU A 176 -1.27 -11.18 -0.13
C GLU A 176 -2.64 -11.64 -0.64
N TYR A 177 -2.67 -12.47 -1.67
CA TYR A 177 -3.91 -13.02 -2.23
C TYR A 177 -3.68 -14.37 -2.91
N VAL A 178 -4.77 -15.11 -3.10
CA VAL A 178 -4.81 -16.34 -3.90
C VAL A 178 -5.86 -16.23 -5.00
N VAL A 179 -5.70 -17.05 -6.04
CA VAL A 179 -6.72 -17.18 -7.10
C VAL A 179 -7.37 -18.54 -6.99
N MET A 180 -8.63 -18.58 -6.62
CA MET A 180 -9.44 -19.80 -6.48
C MET A 180 -10.77 -19.62 -7.18
N GLU A 181 -11.24 -20.63 -7.89
CA GLU A 181 -12.53 -20.58 -8.61
C GLU A 181 -12.66 -19.39 -9.55
N ASN A 182 -11.57 -19.02 -10.20
CA ASN A 182 -11.49 -17.85 -11.08
C ASN A 182 -11.80 -16.51 -10.37
N LYS A 183 -11.53 -16.41 -9.05
CA LYS A 183 -11.70 -15.22 -8.22
C LYS A 183 -10.45 -14.94 -7.40
N VAL A 184 -10.18 -13.68 -7.19
CA VAL A 184 -9.14 -13.23 -6.26
C VAL A 184 -9.71 -13.26 -4.85
N LYS A 185 -9.02 -13.91 -3.92
CA LYS A 185 -9.36 -13.95 -2.49
C LYS A 185 -8.18 -13.42 -1.68
N ILE A 186 -8.47 -12.54 -0.74
CA ILE A 186 -7.45 -11.93 0.13
C ILE A 186 -6.95 -12.96 1.13
N VAL A 187 -5.64 -12.98 1.37
CA VAL A 187 -5.00 -13.74 2.44
C VAL A 187 -4.61 -12.78 3.56
N ASP A 188 -4.95 -13.14 4.79
CA ASP A 188 -4.50 -12.41 5.97
C ASP A 188 -3.00 -12.69 6.20
N GLU A 189 -2.18 -11.67 6.15
CA GLU A 189 -0.72 -11.78 6.28
C GLU A 189 -0.27 -12.37 7.63
N GLN A 190 -1.06 -12.15 8.70
CA GLN A 190 -0.71 -12.61 10.04
C GLN A 190 -1.11 -14.06 10.29
N THR A 191 -2.27 -14.47 9.81
CA THR A 191 -2.83 -15.80 10.09
C THR A 191 -2.73 -16.75 8.90
N GLY A 192 -2.45 -16.26 7.69
CA GLY A 192 -2.46 -17.02 6.45
C GLY A 192 -3.86 -17.50 6.03
N ARG A 193 -4.92 -17.01 6.66
CA ARG A 193 -6.30 -17.42 6.38
C ARG A 193 -6.88 -16.63 5.21
N ILE A 194 -7.69 -17.30 4.40
CA ILE A 194 -8.44 -16.66 3.33
C ILE A 194 -9.59 -15.87 3.96
N MET A 195 -9.68 -14.58 3.60
CA MET A 195 -10.75 -13.70 4.03
C MET A 195 -11.90 -13.76 3.03
N GLU A 196 -12.86 -14.64 3.26
CA GLU A 196 -14.02 -14.78 2.38
C GLU A 196 -14.87 -13.50 2.35
N GLY A 197 -15.28 -13.12 1.15
CA GLY A 197 -16.16 -11.96 0.93
C GLY A 197 -15.49 -10.59 1.07
N ARG A 198 -14.24 -10.52 1.52
CA ARG A 198 -13.50 -9.25 1.58
C ARG A 198 -12.87 -8.91 0.23
N ARG A 199 -12.84 -7.61 -0.06
CA ARG A 199 -12.21 -7.05 -1.26
C ARG A 199 -11.36 -5.84 -0.87
N TYR A 200 -10.25 -5.63 -1.58
CA TYR A 200 -9.49 -4.38 -1.46
C TYR A 200 -10.32 -3.22 -1.98
N SER A 201 -10.18 -2.06 -1.35
CA SER A 201 -10.87 -0.81 -1.72
C SER A 201 -10.23 -0.12 -2.94
N ASP A 202 -10.85 0.97 -3.37
CA ASP A 202 -10.31 1.95 -4.32
C ASP A 202 -9.88 1.39 -5.68
N GLY A 203 -10.52 0.31 -6.15
CA GLY A 203 -10.20 -0.30 -7.44
C GLY A 203 -9.00 -1.23 -7.42
N LEU A 204 -8.29 -1.39 -6.28
CA LEU A 204 -7.14 -2.27 -6.16
C LEU A 204 -7.52 -3.74 -6.39
N HIS A 205 -8.67 -4.18 -5.89
CA HIS A 205 -9.13 -5.55 -6.10
C HIS A 205 -9.34 -5.85 -7.59
N GLN A 206 -10.01 -4.92 -8.29
CA GLN A 206 -10.21 -5.00 -9.74
C GLN A 206 -8.87 -4.97 -10.51
N ALA A 207 -7.90 -4.20 -10.04
CA ALA A 207 -6.56 -4.18 -10.61
C ALA A 207 -5.84 -5.52 -10.46
N ILE A 208 -5.99 -6.20 -9.32
CA ILE A 208 -5.44 -7.54 -9.11
C ILE A 208 -6.19 -8.58 -9.97
N GLU A 209 -7.52 -8.49 -10.05
CA GLU A 209 -8.32 -9.34 -10.94
C GLU A 209 -7.87 -9.19 -12.40
N ALA A 210 -7.63 -7.96 -12.85
CA ALA A 210 -7.11 -7.67 -14.18
C ALA A 210 -5.67 -8.21 -14.38
N LYS A 211 -4.80 -8.07 -13.37
CA LYS A 211 -3.45 -8.63 -13.36
C LYS A 211 -3.49 -10.15 -13.58
N GLU A 212 -4.33 -10.87 -12.86
CA GLU A 212 -4.43 -12.33 -12.89
C GLU A 212 -5.28 -12.87 -14.05
N ASN A 213 -5.81 -12.00 -14.91
CA ASN A 213 -6.71 -12.37 -16.03
C ASN A 213 -7.98 -13.13 -15.60
N VAL A 214 -8.45 -12.88 -14.39
CA VAL A 214 -9.75 -13.37 -13.92
C VAL A 214 -10.85 -12.34 -14.25
N LYS A 215 -12.11 -12.74 -14.10
CA LYS A 215 -13.24 -11.83 -14.34
C LYS A 215 -13.18 -10.65 -13.36
N VAL A 216 -13.15 -9.44 -13.89
CA VAL A 216 -13.23 -8.23 -13.07
C VAL A 216 -14.67 -8.05 -12.61
N GLU A 217 -14.88 -8.06 -11.31
CA GLU A 217 -16.20 -7.87 -10.70
C GLU A 217 -16.44 -6.38 -10.41
N ALA A 218 -17.73 -5.99 -10.36
CA ALA A 218 -18.11 -4.63 -10.01
C ALA A 218 -17.60 -4.23 -8.61
N ALA A 219 -17.39 -2.95 -8.40
CA ALA A 219 -17.04 -2.43 -7.08
C ALA A 219 -18.21 -2.69 -6.11
N THR A 220 -17.87 -3.10 -4.89
CA THR A 220 -18.86 -3.22 -3.82
C THR A 220 -19.20 -1.83 -3.29
N GLN A 221 -20.49 -1.54 -3.21
CA GLN A 221 -20.96 -0.30 -2.60
C GLN A 221 -21.29 -0.54 -1.11
N THR A 222 -20.69 0.26 -0.25
CA THR A 222 -21.03 0.24 1.18
C THR A 222 -22.39 0.95 1.39
N TRP A 223 -23.39 0.22 1.84
CA TRP A 223 -24.71 0.77 2.11
C TRP A 223 -24.77 1.54 3.42
N ALA A 224 -24.07 1.05 4.45
CA ALA A 224 -24.02 1.67 5.75
C ALA A 224 -22.78 1.23 6.51
N THR A 225 -22.33 2.08 7.42
CA THR A 225 -21.24 1.79 8.36
C THR A 225 -21.73 1.97 9.78
N ILE A 226 -21.19 1.18 10.70
CA ILE A 226 -21.43 1.31 12.13
C ILE A 226 -20.07 1.25 12.86
N THR A 227 -19.90 2.07 13.88
CA THR A 227 -18.73 1.97 14.75
C THR A 227 -18.78 0.71 15.60
N LEU A 228 -17.62 0.18 16.00
CA LEU A 228 -17.54 -0.99 16.89
C LEU A 228 -18.33 -0.78 18.19
N GLN A 229 -18.22 0.40 18.78
CA GLN A 229 -18.95 0.76 20.00
C GLN A 229 -20.45 0.67 19.82
N ASN A 230 -20.99 1.24 18.74
CA ASN A 230 -22.41 1.17 18.45
C ASN A 230 -22.86 -0.26 18.11
N TYR A 231 -22.01 -1.01 17.39
CA TYR A 231 -22.29 -2.41 17.08
C TYR A 231 -22.44 -3.26 18.34
N PHE A 232 -21.49 -3.17 19.29
CA PHE A 232 -21.57 -3.93 20.53
C PHE A 232 -22.70 -3.45 21.44
N ARG A 233 -23.08 -2.18 21.41
CA ARG A 233 -24.23 -1.65 22.14
C ARG A 233 -25.59 -2.22 21.67
N MET A 234 -25.65 -2.84 20.50
CA MET A 234 -26.86 -3.50 20.02
C MET A 234 -27.16 -4.83 20.72
N TYR A 235 -26.19 -5.40 21.44
CA TYR A 235 -26.39 -6.66 22.13
C TYR A 235 -27.04 -6.43 23.50
N HIS A 236 -28.09 -7.22 23.80
CA HIS A 236 -28.76 -7.18 25.11
C HIS A 236 -27.89 -7.80 26.22
N LYS A 237 -27.01 -8.72 25.86
CA LYS A 237 -26.04 -9.34 26.77
C LYS A 237 -24.66 -9.18 26.15
N LEU A 238 -23.82 -8.46 26.83
CA LEU A 238 -22.43 -8.23 26.43
C LEU A 238 -21.53 -8.59 27.63
N ALA A 239 -20.51 -9.39 27.39
CA ALA A 239 -19.48 -9.73 28.38
C ALA A 239 -18.18 -10.02 27.65
N GLY A 240 -17.07 -9.90 28.38
CA GLY A 240 -15.74 -10.19 27.86
C GLY A 240 -14.81 -10.62 28.98
N MET A 241 -13.63 -11.12 28.62
CA MET A 241 -12.55 -11.44 29.55
C MET A 241 -11.23 -10.89 28.99
N THR A 242 -10.47 -10.23 29.84
CA THR A 242 -9.15 -9.69 29.50
C THR A 242 -8.33 -9.53 30.76
N GLY A 243 -7.03 -9.62 30.67
CA GLY A 243 -6.11 -9.39 31.79
C GLY A 243 -5.89 -7.91 32.14
N THR A 244 -6.42 -6.98 31.35
CA THR A 244 -6.16 -5.53 31.48
C THR A 244 -7.42 -4.67 31.63
N ALA A 245 -8.59 -5.27 31.86
CA ALA A 245 -9.85 -4.54 31.94
C ALA A 245 -9.95 -3.59 33.15
N GLU A 246 -9.21 -3.84 34.23
CA GLU A 246 -9.27 -3.04 35.45
C GLU A 246 -8.88 -1.58 35.21
N THR A 247 -7.84 -1.35 34.40
CA THR A 247 -7.37 0.00 34.04
C THR A 247 -8.37 0.77 33.19
N GLU A 248 -9.20 0.07 32.43
CA GLU A 248 -10.18 0.64 31.49
C GLU A 248 -11.64 0.53 32.01
N ALA A 249 -11.81 0.22 33.31
CA ALA A 249 -13.13 0.00 33.91
C ALA A 249 -14.07 1.20 33.70
N GLY A 250 -13.56 2.43 33.81
CA GLY A 250 -14.33 3.65 33.58
C GLY A 250 -14.85 3.75 32.15
N GLU A 251 -14.02 3.47 31.15
CA GLU A 251 -14.41 3.49 29.74
C GLU A 251 -15.44 2.40 29.42
N LEU A 252 -15.24 1.19 29.91
CA LEU A 252 -16.18 0.10 29.74
C LEU A 252 -17.56 0.40 30.34
N TRP A 253 -17.58 1.07 31.50
CA TRP A 253 -18.83 1.54 32.10
C TRP A 253 -19.46 2.67 31.29
N ASP A 254 -18.69 3.68 30.87
CA ASP A 254 -19.24 4.83 30.16
C ASP A 254 -19.86 4.45 28.81
N ILE A 255 -19.19 3.57 28.06
CA ILE A 255 -19.62 3.18 26.72
C ILE A 255 -20.66 2.08 26.74
N TYR A 256 -20.45 1.02 27.52
CA TYR A 256 -21.23 -0.21 27.45
C TYR A 256 -22.08 -0.52 28.70
N LYS A 257 -21.89 0.24 29.78
CA LYS A 257 -22.49 0.00 31.09
C LYS A 257 -22.10 -1.38 31.68
N LEU A 258 -20.85 -1.78 31.43
CA LEU A 258 -20.28 -3.03 31.93
C LEU A 258 -19.47 -2.78 33.20
N ASP A 259 -19.79 -3.54 34.25
CA ASP A 259 -18.95 -3.60 35.44
C ASP A 259 -17.76 -4.52 35.24
N VAL A 260 -16.60 -4.12 35.74
CA VAL A 260 -15.39 -4.94 35.72
C VAL A 260 -15.28 -5.69 37.05
N MET A 261 -15.21 -7.01 36.97
CA MET A 261 -14.96 -7.88 38.11
C MET A 261 -13.60 -8.50 37.97
N VAL A 262 -12.71 -8.23 38.95
CA VAL A 262 -11.39 -8.85 39.02
C VAL A 262 -11.50 -10.24 39.64
N ILE A 263 -11.12 -11.26 38.89
CA ILE A 263 -11.10 -12.64 39.36
C ILE A 263 -9.63 -13.03 39.54
N PRO A 264 -9.16 -13.31 40.77
CA PRO A 264 -7.80 -13.77 40.97
C PRO A 264 -7.61 -15.13 40.29
N THR A 265 -6.66 -15.22 39.39
CA THR A 265 -6.29 -16.46 38.71
C THR A 265 -5.00 -17.02 39.31
N ASN A 266 -4.91 -18.35 39.39
CA ASN A 266 -3.68 -19.05 39.79
C ASN A 266 -3.35 -20.04 38.66
N GLU A 267 -2.70 -19.54 37.62
CA GLU A 267 -2.36 -20.32 36.44
C GLU A 267 -1.37 -21.46 36.77
N GLU A 268 -0.42 -21.20 37.66
CA GLU A 268 0.56 -22.21 38.10
C GLU A 268 -0.11 -23.40 38.78
N LEU A 269 -1.09 -23.14 39.65
CA LEU A 269 -1.87 -24.20 40.31
C LEU A 269 -2.71 -24.99 39.31
N MET A 270 -3.30 -24.31 38.31
CA MET A 270 -4.08 -24.98 37.28
C MET A 270 -3.21 -25.84 36.38
N ILE A 271 -2.04 -25.34 35.93
CA ILE A 271 -1.05 -26.10 35.18
C ILE A 271 -0.61 -27.33 35.99
N ALA A 272 -0.26 -27.16 37.29
CA ALA A 272 0.15 -28.25 38.16
C ALA A 272 -0.95 -29.33 38.29
N ARG A 273 -2.20 -28.93 38.52
CA ARG A 273 -3.35 -29.85 38.59
C ARG A 273 -3.56 -30.64 37.32
N HIS A 274 -3.52 -29.96 36.14
CA HIS A 274 -3.66 -30.63 34.88
C HIS A 274 -2.50 -31.56 34.57
N THR A 275 -1.27 -31.16 34.89
CA THR A 275 -0.08 -32.00 34.72
C THR A 275 -0.19 -33.27 35.56
N VAL A 276 -0.56 -33.15 36.85
CA VAL A 276 -0.79 -34.33 37.72
C VAL A 276 -1.91 -35.23 37.18
N ALA A 277 -3.00 -34.63 36.65
CA ALA A 277 -4.10 -35.42 36.12
C ALA A 277 -3.73 -36.20 34.82
N VAL A 278 -2.78 -35.69 34.05
CA VAL A 278 -2.28 -36.35 32.81
C VAL A 278 -1.21 -37.39 33.18
N VAL A 279 -0.22 -37.02 33.98
CA VAL A 279 0.89 -37.91 34.36
C VAL A 279 0.42 -39.01 35.32
N GLY A 280 -0.54 -38.71 36.23
CA GLY A 280 -1.10 -39.71 37.17
C GLY A 280 -2.02 -40.75 36.55
N LYS A 281 -2.32 -40.64 35.22
CA LYS A 281 -3.05 -41.64 34.45
C LYS A 281 -2.14 -42.52 33.60
N ALA A 282 -0.84 -42.29 33.60
CA ALA A 282 0.19 -43.11 33.01
C ALA A 282 0.81 -44.05 34.06
#